data_5afcb7846fa2c385446eb763ed88505e
#
_entry.id   5afcb7846fa2c385446eb763ed88505e
#
_cell.length_a   1.000
_cell.length_b   1.000
_cell.length_c   1.000
_cell.angle_alpha   90.00
_cell.angle_beta   90.00
_cell.angle_gamma   90.00
#
_symmetry.space_group_name_H-M   'P 1'
#
loop_
_entity.id
_entity.type
_entity.pdbx_description
1 polymer ?
#
loop_
_entity_poly.entity_id
_entity_poly.type
_entity_poly.pdbx_seq_one_letter_code
_entity_poly.pdbx_strand_id
1 'polypeptide(L)'
;MNASFKHAVACALVAMVFVLAASPARAVVQFQAMIDHTQEVSNPPVPPQGSHGVGFFELNDAMTALSYDITLTGLDIDGLQTPADPNDNASRFHIHAAPAGANGGIVFGMKDPNHDTDDLVINPVTGRITGVWDGTEGNGTTLAAQLPNLLANGLYFNVHTPDHAGGEIRGQIIVVPEPATLALAAGPAALLLLARRRLAR
;
A
#
# COMPACT_ATOMS: atom_id res chain seq x y z
N MET A 1 26.32 80.71 18.64
CA MET A 1 25.81 79.71 19.60
C MET A 1 25.01 78.72 18.78
N ASN A 2 25.62 77.62 18.45
CA ASN A 2 25.07 76.64 17.46
C ASN A 2 24.73 75.38 18.16
N ALA A 3 23.45 74.99 18.10
CA ALA A 3 22.98 73.70 18.52
C ALA A 3 22.81 72.81 17.28
N SER A 4 23.70 71.86 17.13
CA SER A 4 23.62 70.84 16.07
C SER A 4 22.54 69.82 16.39
N PHE A 5 21.51 69.82 15.60
CA PHE A 5 20.45 68.80 15.65
C PHE A 5 20.91 67.53 14.87
N LYS A 6 21.33 66.54 15.59
CA LYS A 6 21.63 65.22 14.97
C LYS A 6 20.36 64.42 14.83
N HIS A 7 19.88 64.31 13.60
CA HIS A 7 18.76 63.39 13.29
C HIS A 7 19.32 61.98 13.18
N ALA A 8 18.97 61.14 14.17
CA ALA A 8 19.17 59.72 14.08
C ALA A 8 18.02 59.11 13.27
N VAL A 9 18.32 58.74 12.01
CA VAL A 9 17.39 57.97 11.20
C VAL A 9 17.50 56.50 11.64
N ALA A 10 16.52 56.06 12.41
CA ALA A 10 16.38 54.64 12.75
C ALA A 10 15.78 53.91 11.54
N CYS A 11 16.62 53.18 10.79
CA CYS A 11 16.15 52.20 9.81
C CYS A 11 15.54 51.01 10.55
N ALA A 12 14.22 50.96 10.64
CA ALA A 12 13.51 49.76 11.06
C ALA A 12 13.50 48.77 9.88
N LEU A 13 14.39 47.76 9.89
CA LEU A 13 14.29 46.62 9.05
C LEU A 13 13.10 45.76 9.49
N VAL A 14 11.96 45.92 8.82
CA VAL A 14 10.85 44.95 8.91
C VAL A 14 11.23 43.73 8.15
N ALA A 15 11.77 42.72 8.85
CA ALA A 15 11.94 41.38 8.30
C ALA A 15 10.55 40.76 8.15
N MET A 16 9.99 40.87 6.96
CA MET A 16 8.76 40.23 6.56
C MET A 16 9.05 38.74 6.37
N VAL A 17 8.84 37.94 7.43
CA VAL A 17 8.89 36.48 7.36
C VAL A 17 7.71 36.01 6.52
N PHE A 18 7.92 35.76 5.26
CA PHE A 18 6.99 34.98 4.44
C PHE A 18 6.99 33.55 4.99
N VAL A 19 6.06 33.24 5.87
CA VAL A 19 5.68 31.85 6.11
C VAL A 19 4.97 31.38 4.86
N LEU A 20 5.71 30.77 3.94
CA LEU A 20 5.09 29.94 2.91
C LEU A 20 4.33 28.85 3.66
N ALA A 21 3.03 29.01 3.75
CA ALA A 21 2.15 27.90 4.11
C ALA A 21 2.26 26.89 2.97
N ALA A 22 3.22 25.97 3.09
CA ALA A 22 3.20 24.77 2.29
C ALA A 22 1.87 24.09 2.64
N SER A 23 0.92 24.10 1.71
CA SER A 23 -0.23 23.21 1.80
C SER A 23 0.35 21.81 2.05
N PRO A 24 -0.09 21.09 3.08
CA PRO A 24 0.35 19.71 3.22
C PRO A 24 -0.03 19.02 1.90
N ALA A 25 0.96 18.62 1.12
CA ALA A 25 0.73 17.65 0.08
C ALA A 25 0.12 16.46 0.82
N ARG A 26 -1.14 16.14 0.57
CA ARG A 26 -1.72 14.91 1.06
C ARG A 26 -0.92 13.81 0.38
N ALA A 27 -0.20 13.09 1.17
CA ALA A 27 0.65 12.05 0.67
C ALA A 27 -0.24 10.86 0.32
N VAL A 28 -0.08 10.37 -0.88
CA VAL A 28 -0.67 9.11 -1.36
C VAL A 28 -0.25 7.99 -0.41
N VAL A 29 -1.19 7.21 0.12
CA VAL A 29 -0.85 6.09 1.01
C VAL A 29 -0.49 4.88 0.15
N GLN A 30 0.74 4.42 0.27
CA GLN A 30 1.23 3.25 -0.43
C GLN A 30 1.21 2.01 0.45
N PHE A 31 0.91 0.87 -0.17
CA PHE A 31 0.94 -0.44 0.48
C PHE A 31 1.70 -1.43 -0.40
N GLN A 32 2.23 -2.47 0.25
CA GLN A 32 2.89 -3.58 -0.41
C GLN A 32 2.41 -4.90 0.17
N ALA A 33 2.32 -5.92 -0.68
CA ALA A 33 2.11 -7.31 -0.27
C ALA A 33 3.25 -8.17 -0.84
N MET A 34 3.99 -8.85 0.04
CA MET A 34 4.82 -9.99 -0.37
C MET A 34 3.93 -11.22 -0.35
N ILE A 35 3.83 -11.92 -1.47
CA ILE A 35 2.85 -12.99 -1.66
C ILE A 35 3.58 -14.31 -1.75
N ASP A 36 3.32 -15.22 -0.81
CA ASP A 36 3.93 -16.55 -0.77
C ASP A 36 3.08 -17.55 0.03
N HIS A 37 3.44 -18.83 -0.03
CA HIS A 37 2.74 -19.93 0.65
C HIS A 37 2.87 -19.88 2.18
N THR A 38 3.92 -19.23 2.73
CA THR A 38 4.17 -19.22 4.18
C THR A 38 3.19 -18.36 4.95
N GLN A 39 2.48 -17.46 4.26
CA GLN A 39 1.44 -16.61 4.83
C GLN A 39 0.06 -17.26 4.79
N GLU A 40 -0.10 -18.39 4.06
CA GLU A 40 -1.38 -19.10 4.02
C GLU A 40 -1.78 -19.67 5.38
N VAL A 41 -3.07 -19.57 5.66
CA VAL A 41 -3.68 -20.10 6.87
C VAL A 41 -4.57 -21.29 6.50
N SER A 42 -3.95 -22.45 6.35
CA SER A 42 -4.60 -23.68 5.95
C SER A 42 -4.25 -24.83 6.91
N ASN A 43 -5.09 -25.86 6.94
CA ASN A 43 -4.82 -27.10 7.65
C ASN A 43 -5.20 -28.30 6.76
N PRO A 44 -4.24 -29.10 6.28
CA PRO A 44 -2.78 -28.98 6.53
C PRO A 44 -2.18 -27.70 5.93
N PRO A 45 -1.01 -27.24 6.39
CA PRO A 45 -0.28 -26.14 5.80
C PRO A 45 0.05 -26.41 4.33
N VAL A 46 0.01 -25.36 3.49
CA VAL A 46 0.47 -25.45 2.10
C VAL A 46 1.97 -25.79 2.10
N PRO A 47 2.40 -26.86 1.42
CA PRO A 47 3.81 -27.19 1.32
C PRO A 47 4.56 -26.12 0.53
N PRO A 48 5.91 -26.05 0.62
CA PRO A 48 6.70 -25.10 -0.16
C PRO A 48 6.36 -25.21 -1.66
N GLN A 49 5.94 -24.08 -2.25
CA GLN A 49 5.60 -23.95 -3.66
C GLN A 49 6.63 -23.05 -4.36
N GLY A 50 6.78 -23.23 -5.67
CA GLY A 50 7.55 -22.30 -6.50
C GLY A 50 6.81 -20.99 -6.77
N SER A 51 5.50 -20.97 -6.54
CA SER A 51 4.64 -19.82 -6.74
C SER A 51 4.89 -18.73 -5.69
N HIS A 52 4.96 -17.49 -6.14
CA HIS A 52 5.14 -16.30 -5.31
C HIS A 52 4.74 -15.04 -6.08
N GLY A 53 4.72 -13.89 -5.40
CA GLY A 53 4.42 -12.62 -6.05
C GLY A 53 4.72 -11.42 -5.19
N VAL A 54 4.48 -10.26 -5.77
CA VAL A 54 4.51 -8.96 -5.10
C VAL A 54 3.34 -8.13 -5.60
N GLY A 55 2.68 -7.44 -4.69
CA GLY A 55 1.62 -6.47 -4.99
C GLY A 55 2.00 -5.09 -4.46
N PHE A 56 1.77 -4.08 -5.28
CA PHE A 56 1.84 -2.68 -4.90
C PHE A 56 0.44 -2.09 -4.99
N PHE A 57 0.08 -1.30 -3.98
CA PHE A 57 -1.24 -0.67 -3.92
C PHE A 57 -1.07 0.79 -3.56
N GLU A 58 -1.91 1.63 -4.15
CA GLU A 58 -1.86 3.07 -3.93
C GLU A 58 -3.27 3.62 -3.71
N LEU A 59 -3.51 4.13 -2.50
CA LEU A 59 -4.76 4.79 -2.15
C LEU A 59 -4.64 6.27 -2.50
N ASN A 60 -5.55 6.77 -3.34
CA ASN A 60 -5.55 8.16 -3.77
C ASN A 60 -5.80 9.13 -2.59
N ASP A 61 -5.44 10.39 -2.79
CA ASP A 61 -5.58 11.46 -1.78
C ASP A 61 -7.02 11.62 -1.25
N ALA A 62 -8.02 11.33 -2.07
CA ALA A 62 -9.42 11.38 -1.69
C ALA A 62 -9.89 10.15 -0.90
N MET A 63 -9.06 9.10 -0.82
CA MET A 63 -9.38 7.79 -0.23
C MET A 63 -10.60 7.12 -0.89
N THR A 64 -10.77 7.30 -2.19
CA THR A 64 -11.92 6.80 -2.96
C THR A 64 -11.56 5.74 -3.99
N ALA A 65 -10.26 5.58 -4.26
CA ALA A 65 -9.74 4.64 -5.25
C ALA A 65 -8.43 4.02 -4.77
N LEU A 66 -8.33 2.69 -4.86
CA LEU A 66 -7.14 1.90 -4.55
C LEU A 66 -6.65 1.26 -5.84
N SER A 67 -5.64 1.85 -6.49
CA SER A 67 -4.98 1.21 -7.61
C SER A 67 -4.13 0.03 -7.14
N TYR A 68 -4.02 -0.99 -7.97
CA TYR A 68 -3.20 -2.15 -7.68
C TYR A 68 -2.37 -2.58 -8.89
N ASP A 69 -1.15 -3.05 -8.61
CA ASP A 69 -0.21 -3.63 -9.56
C ASP A 69 0.43 -4.85 -8.92
N ILE A 70 -0.03 -6.03 -9.32
CA ILE A 70 0.35 -7.31 -8.73
C ILE A 70 1.07 -8.11 -9.81
N THR A 71 2.21 -8.70 -9.45
CA THR A 71 2.92 -9.63 -10.31
C THR A 71 3.04 -10.98 -9.60
N LEU A 72 2.56 -12.03 -10.27
CA LEU A 72 2.63 -13.43 -9.83
C LEU A 72 3.66 -14.19 -10.67
N THR A 73 4.37 -15.11 -10.06
CA THR A 73 5.38 -15.96 -10.69
C THR A 73 5.14 -17.42 -10.28
N GLY A 74 5.36 -18.35 -11.20
CA GLY A 74 5.21 -19.78 -10.94
C GLY A 74 3.76 -20.26 -10.91
N LEU A 75 2.85 -19.49 -11.52
CA LEU A 75 1.43 -19.83 -11.71
C LEU A 75 1.03 -19.61 -13.16
N ASP A 76 0.18 -20.47 -13.69
CA ASP A 76 -0.48 -20.28 -14.99
C ASP A 76 -1.79 -19.49 -14.78
N ILE A 77 -1.81 -18.23 -15.23
CA ILE A 77 -2.94 -17.33 -14.96
C ILE A 77 -4.18 -17.68 -15.79
N ASP A 78 -4.01 -18.19 -17.00
CA ASP A 78 -5.10 -18.49 -17.95
C ASP A 78 -5.19 -19.98 -18.36
N GLY A 79 -4.27 -20.82 -17.87
CA GLY A 79 -4.21 -22.25 -18.18
C GLY A 79 -3.61 -22.55 -19.55
N LEU A 80 -2.89 -21.59 -20.17
CA LEU A 80 -2.33 -21.75 -21.51
C LEU A 80 -0.80 -21.82 -21.55
N GLN A 81 -0.09 -21.41 -20.48
CA GLN A 81 1.36 -21.44 -20.40
C GLN A 81 1.88 -22.84 -20.08
N THR A 82 1.16 -23.58 -19.24
CA THR A 82 1.48 -24.94 -18.81
C THR A 82 0.29 -25.90 -19.02
N PRO A 83 -0.27 -26.05 -20.22
CA PRO A 83 -1.52 -26.76 -20.45
C PRO A 83 -1.49 -28.25 -20.08
N ALA A 84 -0.30 -28.82 -19.86
CA ALA A 84 -0.12 -30.22 -19.40
C ALA A 84 -0.22 -30.33 -17.85
N ASP A 85 -0.14 -29.25 -17.13
CA ASP A 85 -0.27 -29.17 -15.66
C ASP A 85 -1.43 -28.22 -15.28
N PRO A 86 -2.66 -28.71 -15.15
CA PRO A 86 -3.78 -27.87 -14.78
C PRO A 86 -3.77 -27.47 -13.28
N ASN A 87 -2.85 -28.02 -12.47
CA ASN A 87 -2.85 -27.82 -11.04
C ASN A 87 -2.22 -26.49 -10.62
N ASP A 88 -1.34 -25.92 -11.45
CA ASP A 88 -0.71 -24.61 -11.27
C ASP A 88 -1.58 -23.46 -11.82
N ASN A 89 -2.76 -23.76 -12.36
CA ASN A 89 -3.68 -22.75 -12.87
C ASN A 89 -4.20 -21.87 -11.75
N ALA A 90 -3.97 -20.55 -11.81
CA ALA A 90 -4.60 -19.60 -10.91
C ALA A 90 -6.11 -19.53 -11.19
N SER A 91 -6.87 -20.36 -10.47
CA SER A 91 -8.33 -20.49 -10.64
C SER A 91 -9.07 -19.26 -10.16
N ARG A 92 -8.62 -18.66 -9.07
CA ARG A 92 -9.24 -17.49 -8.44
C ARG A 92 -8.19 -16.61 -7.77
N PHE A 93 -8.42 -15.30 -7.73
CA PHE A 93 -7.65 -14.38 -6.88
C PHE A 93 -8.47 -13.16 -6.48
N HIS A 94 -8.33 -12.77 -5.21
CA HIS A 94 -9.13 -11.74 -4.57
C HIS A 94 -8.45 -11.14 -3.33
N ILE A 95 -9.04 -10.03 -2.86
CA ILE A 95 -8.69 -9.42 -1.57
C ILE A 95 -9.72 -9.87 -0.53
N HIS A 96 -9.23 -10.27 0.64
CA HIS A 96 -10.00 -10.67 1.80
C HIS A 96 -9.80 -9.70 2.96
N ALA A 97 -10.73 -9.70 3.92
CA ALA A 97 -10.62 -8.89 5.13
C ALA A 97 -10.36 -9.78 6.35
N ALA A 98 -9.08 -9.83 6.77
CA ALA A 98 -8.63 -10.35 8.06
C ALA A 98 -7.21 -9.89 8.36
N PRO A 99 -6.78 -9.85 9.63
CA PRO A 99 -5.39 -9.63 10.00
C PRO A 99 -4.51 -10.82 9.61
N ALA A 100 -3.19 -10.62 9.65
CA ALA A 100 -2.23 -11.69 9.42
C ALA A 100 -2.48 -12.88 10.35
N GLY A 101 -2.38 -14.11 9.80
CA GLY A 101 -2.61 -15.35 10.55
C GLY A 101 -4.09 -15.71 10.77
N ALA A 102 -5.04 -14.99 10.15
CA ALA A 102 -6.47 -15.32 10.20
C ALA A 102 -7.08 -15.33 8.80
N ASN A 103 -8.10 -16.16 8.57
CA ASN A 103 -8.88 -16.17 7.34
C ASN A 103 -10.10 -15.27 7.47
N GLY A 104 -10.45 -14.58 6.37
CA GLY A 104 -11.61 -13.70 6.27
C GLY A 104 -12.41 -13.87 5.00
N GLY A 105 -13.52 -13.14 4.89
CA GLY A 105 -14.36 -13.13 3.70
C GLY A 105 -13.72 -12.33 2.56
N ILE A 106 -14.08 -12.67 1.32
CA ILE A 106 -13.73 -11.88 0.14
C ILE A 106 -14.42 -10.51 0.23
N VAL A 107 -13.65 -9.45 0.03
CA VAL A 107 -14.16 -8.07 -0.03
C VAL A 107 -14.06 -7.48 -1.43
N PHE A 108 -13.08 -7.93 -2.24
CA PHE A 108 -12.92 -7.50 -3.62
C PHE A 108 -12.30 -8.63 -4.45
N GLY A 109 -12.90 -8.98 -5.56
CA GLY A 109 -12.42 -10.04 -6.45
C GLY A 109 -11.97 -9.47 -7.79
N MET A 110 -10.91 -10.06 -8.33
CA MET A 110 -10.36 -9.78 -9.65
C MET A 110 -10.58 -10.96 -10.61
N LYS A 111 -10.69 -12.19 -10.07
CA LYS A 111 -11.02 -13.38 -10.84
C LYS A 111 -11.81 -14.35 -9.97
N ASP A 112 -13.02 -14.70 -10.39
CA ASP A 112 -13.94 -15.68 -9.79
C ASP A 112 -14.11 -15.56 -8.26
N PRO A 113 -14.89 -14.59 -7.77
CA PRO A 113 -15.66 -13.61 -8.54
C PRO A 113 -14.83 -12.43 -9.04
N ASN A 114 -15.28 -11.76 -10.09
CA ASN A 114 -14.75 -10.49 -10.55
C ASN A 114 -15.70 -9.36 -10.11
N HIS A 115 -15.15 -8.39 -9.36
CA HIS A 115 -15.86 -7.17 -8.91
C HIS A 115 -15.25 -5.89 -9.50
N ASP A 116 -14.04 -5.98 -10.08
CA ASP A 116 -13.46 -4.93 -10.90
C ASP A 116 -14.04 -5.06 -12.31
N THR A 117 -14.92 -4.17 -12.68
CA THR A 117 -15.78 -4.34 -13.87
C THR A 117 -15.40 -3.44 -15.03
N ASP A 118 -14.46 -2.50 -14.85
CA ASP A 118 -14.18 -1.47 -15.86
C ASP A 118 -12.70 -1.30 -16.23
N ASP A 119 -11.73 -1.57 -15.32
CA ASP A 119 -10.34 -1.32 -15.65
C ASP A 119 -9.35 -2.47 -15.34
N LEU A 120 -9.85 -3.64 -14.93
CA LEU A 120 -9.04 -4.83 -14.71
C LEU A 120 -8.29 -5.26 -15.98
N VAL A 121 -6.97 -5.31 -15.89
CA VAL A 121 -6.09 -5.84 -16.93
C VAL A 121 -5.28 -7.00 -16.38
N ILE A 122 -5.40 -8.16 -17.01
CA ILE A 122 -4.60 -9.36 -16.70
C ILE A 122 -3.70 -9.66 -17.89
N ASN A 123 -2.39 -9.70 -17.65
CA ASN A 123 -1.41 -10.20 -18.60
C ASN A 123 -0.90 -11.57 -18.13
N PRO A 124 -1.43 -12.67 -18.68
CA PRO A 124 -1.10 -14.01 -18.21
C PRO A 124 0.35 -14.40 -18.50
N VAL A 125 0.95 -13.86 -19.57
CA VAL A 125 2.34 -14.18 -19.94
C VAL A 125 3.35 -13.62 -18.94
N THR A 126 3.07 -12.44 -18.39
CA THR A 126 3.94 -11.79 -17.39
C THR A 126 3.48 -12.01 -15.97
N GLY A 127 2.32 -12.64 -15.76
CA GLY A 127 1.70 -12.79 -14.45
C GLY A 127 1.22 -11.47 -13.82
N ARG A 128 1.11 -10.37 -14.62
CA ARG A 128 0.77 -9.04 -14.10
C ARG A 128 -0.73 -8.79 -14.12
N ILE A 129 -1.24 -8.27 -13.02
CA ILE A 129 -2.65 -7.94 -12.78
C ILE A 129 -2.71 -6.49 -12.31
N THR A 130 -3.42 -5.63 -13.03
CA THR A 130 -3.58 -4.21 -12.67
C THR A 130 -5.03 -3.80 -12.77
N GLY A 131 -5.42 -2.78 -12.02
CA GLY A 131 -6.75 -2.18 -12.02
C GLY A 131 -6.91 -1.22 -10.85
N VAL A 132 -8.13 -0.82 -10.59
CA VAL A 132 -8.49 0.10 -9.49
C VAL A 132 -9.73 -0.41 -8.78
N TRP A 133 -9.69 -0.55 -7.49
CA TRP A 133 -10.88 -0.76 -6.69
C TRP A 133 -11.48 0.59 -6.30
N ASP A 134 -12.61 0.95 -6.87
CA ASP A 134 -13.27 2.23 -6.60
C ASP A 134 -14.81 2.16 -6.65
N GLY A 135 -15.45 3.33 -6.63
CA GLY A 135 -16.88 3.47 -6.79
C GLY A 135 -17.70 2.56 -5.87
N THR A 136 -18.56 1.75 -6.48
CA THR A 136 -19.44 0.78 -5.80
C THR A 136 -18.94 -0.65 -5.87
N GLU A 137 -17.77 -0.87 -6.40
CA GLU A 137 -17.14 -2.17 -6.53
C GLU A 137 -16.87 -2.84 -5.19
N GLY A 138 -16.91 -4.16 -5.20
CA GLY A 138 -16.64 -5.01 -4.03
C GLY A 138 -17.71 -6.06 -3.78
N ASN A 139 -17.38 -7.04 -2.96
CA ASN A 139 -18.25 -8.18 -2.64
C ASN A 139 -19.18 -7.85 -1.46
N GLY A 140 -20.33 -7.25 -1.74
CA GLY A 140 -21.28 -6.82 -0.69
C GLY A 140 -20.74 -5.72 0.22
N THR A 141 -19.67 -5.05 -0.19
CA THR A 141 -18.99 -3.96 0.52
C THR A 141 -18.40 -2.99 -0.49
N THR A 142 -17.77 -1.91 -0.04
CA THR A 142 -17.08 -0.94 -0.90
C THR A 142 -15.69 -0.65 -0.34
N LEU A 143 -14.80 -0.05 -1.14
CA LEU A 143 -13.50 0.43 -0.64
C LEU A 143 -13.68 1.33 0.58
N ALA A 144 -14.63 2.28 0.54
CA ALA A 144 -14.88 3.21 1.64
C ALA A 144 -15.21 2.48 2.96
N ALA A 145 -15.99 1.39 2.90
CA ALA A 145 -16.31 0.57 4.07
C ALA A 145 -15.09 -0.24 4.57
N GLN A 146 -14.13 -0.55 3.69
CA GLN A 146 -12.93 -1.32 4.01
C GLN A 146 -11.71 -0.47 4.37
N LEU A 147 -11.76 0.86 4.24
CA LEU A 147 -10.65 1.75 4.60
C LEU A 147 -10.10 1.51 6.01
N PRO A 148 -10.92 1.33 7.07
CA PRO A 148 -10.39 1.04 8.40
C PRO A 148 -9.55 -0.24 8.45
N ASN A 149 -9.99 -1.29 7.74
CA ASN A 149 -9.26 -2.56 7.64
C ASN A 149 -7.96 -2.38 6.83
N LEU A 150 -8.03 -1.72 5.67
CA LEU A 150 -6.85 -1.45 4.83
C LEU A 150 -5.76 -0.68 5.60
N LEU A 151 -6.13 0.41 6.25
CA LEU A 151 -5.19 1.26 7.01
C LEU A 151 -4.64 0.57 8.27
N ALA A 152 -5.34 -0.43 8.80
CA ALA A 152 -4.90 -1.26 9.92
C ALA A 152 -4.14 -2.53 9.49
N ASN A 153 -3.74 -2.65 8.20
CA ASN A 153 -3.13 -3.86 7.61
C ASN A 153 -4.03 -5.10 7.76
N GLY A 154 -5.34 -4.91 7.73
CA GLY A 154 -6.35 -5.95 7.91
C GLY A 154 -6.92 -6.51 6.59
N LEU A 155 -6.25 -6.27 5.46
CA LEU A 155 -6.59 -6.87 4.16
C LEU A 155 -5.43 -7.72 3.66
N TYR A 156 -5.76 -8.77 2.90
CA TYR A 156 -4.74 -9.60 2.24
C TYR A 156 -5.19 -10.02 0.84
N PHE A 157 -4.24 -10.13 -0.07
CA PHE A 157 -4.42 -10.73 -1.38
C PHE A 157 -4.18 -12.23 -1.30
N ASN A 158 -5.02 -13.03 -1.99
CA ASN A 158 -4.95 -14.48 -1.99
C ASN A 158 -5.16 -15.04 -3.39
N VAL A 159 -4.41 -16.09 -3.74
CA VAL A 159 -4.54 -16.84 -4.99
C VAL A 159 -4.88 -18.29 -4.69
N HIS A 160 -5.81 -18.85 -5.46
CA HIS A 160 -6.25 -20.24 -5.37
C HIS A 160 -5.93 -20.98 -6.64
N THR A 161 -5.60 -22.25 -6.50
CA THR A 161 -5.40 -23.19 -7.60
C THR A 161 -6.27 -24.44 -7.38
N PRO A 162 -6.37 -25.35 -8.36
CA PRO A 162 -7.05 -26.64 -8.17
C PRO A 162 -6.48 -27.45 -7.01
N ASP A 163 -5.16 -27.49 -6.84
CA ASP A 163 -4.51 -28.23 -5.74
C ASP A 163 -4.71 -27.55 -4.39
N HIS A 164 -4.86 -26.23 -4.38
CA HIS A 164 -5.03 -25.43 -3.17
C HIS A 164 -6.27 -24.55 -3.25
N ALA A 165 -7.44 -25.18 -3.30
CA ALA A 165 -8.72 -24.50 -3.40
C ALA A 165 -9.03 -23.56 -2.23
N GLY A 166 -8.37 -23.73 -1.08
CA GLY A 166 -8.45 -22.86 0.10
C GLY A 166 -7.51 -21.65 0.05
N GLY A 167 -6.55 -21.64 -0.87
CA GLY A 167 -5.48 -20.65 -1.06
C GLY A 167 -4.13 -21.33 -1.21
N GLU A 168 -3.36 -20.96 -2.23
CA GLU A 168 -2.01 -21.45 -2.47
C GLU A 168 -0.97 -20.46 -1.97
N ILE A 169 -1.13 -19.20 -2.33
CA ILE A 169 -0.25 -18.12 -1.89
C ILE A 169 -1.06 -16.91 -1.42
N ARG A 170 -0.54 -16.24 -0.41
CA ARG A 170 -1.19 -15.10 0.24
C ARG A 170 -0.17 -14.01 0.55
N GLY A 171 -0.60 -12.76 0.50
CA GLY A 171 0.19 -11.61 0.92
C GLY A 171 -0.63 -10.61 1.71
N GLN A 172 -0.23 -10.31 2.98
CA GLN A 172 -0.84 -9.24 3.75
C GLN A 172 -0.53 -7.89 3.10
N ILE A 173 -1.55 -7.06 2.90
CA ILE A 173 -1.41 -5.71 2.35
C ILE A 173 -1.01 -4.78 3.50
N ILE A 174 0.25 -4.31 3.48
CA ILE A 174 0.88 -3.57 4.58
C ILE A 174 1.23 -2.16 4.13
N VAL A 175 0.90 -1.16 4.96
CA VAL A 175 1.28 0.24 4.72
C VAL A 175 2.80 0.37 4.58
N VAL A 176 3.26 1.02 3.52
CA VAL A 176 4.66 1.40 3.33
C VAL A 176 4.86 2.79 3.93
N PRO A 177 5.72 2.95 4.96
CA PRO A 177 6.00 4.26 5.53
C PRO A 177 6.66 5.18 4.51
N GLU A 178 6.12 6.39 4.34
CA GLU A 178 6.73 7.37 3.45
C GLU A 178 8.11 7.84 3.96
N PRO A 179 9.06 8.11 3.05
CA PRO A 179 10.38 8.65 3.41
C PRO A 179 10.29 9.96 4.18
N ALA A 180 9.28 10.80 3.91
CA ALA A 180 9.05 12.06 4.59
C ALA A 180 8.64 11.87 6.07
N THR A 181 7.86 10.84 6.37
CA THR A 181 7.46 10.51 7.74
C THR A 181 8.68 10.05 8.56
N LEU A 182 9.59 9.31 7.95
CA LEU A 182 10.86 8.93 8.57
C LEU A 182 11.78 10.13 8.80
N ALA A 183 11.85 11.07 7.86
CA ALA A 183 12.64 12.30 8.00
C ALA A 183 12.11 13.21 9.10
N LEU A 184 10.79 13.34 9.24
CA LEU A 184 10.15 14.15 10.29
C LEU A 184 10.34 13.51 11.67
N ALA A 185 10.31 12.21 11.79
CA ALA A 185 10.59 11.50 13.05
C ALA A 185 12.05 11.61 13.47
N ALA A 186 13.00 11.67 12.52
CA ALA A 186 14.43 11.79 12.78
C ALA A 186 14.87 13.23 13.13
N GLY A 187 14.18 14.24 12.59
CA GLY A 187 14.51 15.66 12.77
C GLY A 187 14.54 16.13 14.22
N PRO A 188 13.51 15.90 15.05
CA PRO A 188 13.49 16.30 16.46
C PRO A 188 14.57 15.61 17.30
N ALA A 189 14.87 14.34 17.01
CA ALA A 189 15.90 13.60 17.73
C ALA A 189 17.32 14.14 17.44
N ALA A 190 17.60 14.54 16.21
CA ALA A 190 18.86 15.16 15.82
C ALA A 190 19.05 16.55 16.48
N LEU A 191 17.97 17.35 16.53
CA LEU A 191 17.97 18.66 17.20
C LEU A 191 18.20 18.54 18.71
N LEU A 192 17.61 17.56 19.37
CA LEU A 192 17.79 17.27 20.80
C LEU A 192 19.23 16.83 21.11
N LEU A 193 19.83 16.03 20.24
CA LEU A 193 21.23 15.60 20.38
C LEU A 193 22.22 16.77 20.21
N LEU A 194 21.97 17.66 19.27
CA LEU A 194 22.78 18.87 19.06
C LEU A 194 22.65 19.87 20.20
N ALA A 195 21.45 20.06 20.77
CA ALA A 195 21.21 20.92 21.92
C ALA A 195 21.93 20.39 23.17
N ARG A 196 21.90 19.08 23.44
CA ARG A 196 22.62 18.45 24.55
C ARG A 196 24.12 18.63 24.46
N ARG A 197 24.70 18.57 23.26
CA ARG A 197 26.17 18.78 23.06
C ARG A 197 26.60 20.23 23.29
N ARG A 198 25.71 21.23 23.11
CA ARG A 198 26.01 22.64 23.39
C ARG A 198 25.92 23.00 24.88
N LEU A 199 25.11 22.27 25.65
CA LEU A 199 24.98 22.48 27.11
C LEU A 199 26.05 21.77 27.94
N ALA A 200 26.81 20.85 27.31
CA ALA A 200 27.88 20.09 27.96
C ALA A 200 29.29 20.66 27.72
N ARG A 201 29.38 21.86 27.09
CA ARG A 201 30.59 22.66 26.92
C ARG A 201 30.47 23.98 27.66
#